data_0a0c8621ae34a0e40bcf03b9d23fdde0
#
_entry.id   0a0c8621ae34a0e40bcf03b9d23fdde0
#
_cell.length_a   1.000
_cell.length_b   1.000
_cell.length_c   1.000
_cell.angle_alpha   90.00
_cell.angle_beta   90.00
_cell.angle_gamma   90.00
#
_symmetry.space_group_name_H-M   'P 1'
#
loop_
_entity.id
_entity.type
_entity.pdbx_description
1 polymer ?
#
loop_
_entity_poly.entity_id
_entity_poly.type
_entity_poly.pdbx_seq_one_letter_code
_entity_poly.pdbx_strand_id
1 'polypeptide(L)' 'MKNLVIVESGAKATKITDYLEKNFPDQHWEVAVCLGH' A
#
# COMPACT_ATOMS: atom_id res chain seq x y z
N MET A 1 -13.08 -7.71 0.25
CA MET A 1 -12.95 -6.71 -0.82
C MET A 1 -11.50 -6.35 -1.04
N LYS A 2 -11.10 -6.17 -2.29
CA LYS A 2 -9.72 -5.82 -2.60
C LYS A 2 -9.57 -4.31 -2.67
N ASN A 3 -8.55 -3.80 -2.01
CA ASN A 3 -8.27 -2.37 -2.00
C ASN A 3 -6.94 -2.11 -2.69
N LEU A 4 -6.90 -1.07 -3.49
CA LEU A 4 -5.69 -0.70 -4.23
C LEU A 4 -5.19 0.66 -3.76
N VAL A 5 -3.90 0.71 -3.43
CA VAL A 5 -3.25 1.95 -3.02
C VAL A 5 -2.09 2.22 -3.97
N ILE A 6 -2.01 3.44 -4.47
CA ILE A 6 -0.93 3.82 -5.38
C ILE A 6 -0.04 4.85 -4.69
N VAL A 7 1.26 4.58 -4.67
CA VAL A 7 2.22 5.49 -4.02
C VAL A 7 3.31 5.88 -5.01
N GLU A 8 4.04 6.93 -4.67
CA GLU A 8 5.07 7.48 -5.56
C GLU A 8 6.43 6.83 -5.39
N SER A 9 6.68 6.18 -4.29
CA SER A 9 8.00 5.60 -4.07
C SER A 9 7.90 4.24 -3.38
N GLY A 10 8.90 3.40 -3.63
CA GLY A 10 8.94 2.09 -3.02
C GLY A 10 9.10 2.14 -1.51
N ALA A 11 9.83 3.16 -1.02
CA ALA A 11 10.01 3.30 0.42
C ALA A 11 8.68 3.57 1.10
N LYS A 12 7.86 4.41 0.49
CA LYS A 12 6.55 4.69 1.05
C LYS A 12 5.63 3.48 0.94
N ALA A 13 5.78 2.71 -0.14
CA ALA A 13 4.96 1.52 -0.32
C ALA A 13 5.16 0.55 0.84
N THR A 14 6.39 0.36 1.27
CA THR A 14 6.69 -0.55 2.37
C THR A 14 6.03 -0.07 3.66
N LYS A 15 6.17 1.21 3.97
CA LYS A 15 5.61 1.75 5.20
C LYS A 15 4.09 1.71 5.18
N ILE A 16 3.49 2.03 4.05
CA ILE A 16 2.04 2.03 3.94
C ILE A 16 1.50 0.62 4.04
N THR A 17 2.18 -0.35 3.41
CA THR A 17 1.76 -1.74 3.49
C THR A 17 1.78 -2.22 4.94
N ASP A 18 2.86 -1.92 5.66
CA ASP A 18 2.95 -2.31 7.07
C ASP A 18 1.85 -1.66 7.89
N TYR A 19 1.59 -0.39 7.64
CA TYR A 19 0.57 0.35 8.37
C TYR A 19 -0.81 -0.26 8.14
N LEU A 20 -1.13 -0.56 6.88
CA LEU A 20 -2.44 -1.10 6.55
C LEU A 20 -2.64 -2.50 7.09
N GLU A 21 -1.61 -3.34 7.00
CA GLU A 21 -1.71 -4.69 7.52
C GLU A 21 -1.84 -4.72 9.03
N LYS A 22 -1.22 -3.75 9.68
CA LYS A 22 -1.28 -3.67 11.13
C LYS A 22 -2.61 -3.15 11.63
N ASN A 23 -3.17 -2.16 10.93
CA ASN A 23 -4.40 -1.51 11.37
C ASN A 23 -5.66 -2.12 10.77
N PHE A 24 -5.54 -2.75 9.62
CA PHE A 24 -6.69 -3.34 8.93
C PHE A 24 -6.36 -4.76 8.48
N PRO A 25 -6.06 -5.66 9.41
CA PRO A 25 -5.63 -7.02 9.06
C PRO A 25 -6.72 -7.85 8.39
N ASP A 26 -7.97 -7.46 8.55
CA ASP A 26 -9.07 -8.20 7.96
C ASP A 26 -9.29 -7.89 6.48
N GLN A 27 -8.61 -6.86 5.98
CA GLN A 27 -8.81 -6.44 4.61
C GLN A 27 -7.61 -6.81 3.75
N HIS A 28 -7.87 -6.98 2.48
CA HIS A 28 -6.81 -7.28 1.53
C HIS A 28 -6.37 -5.98 0.85
N TRP A 29 -5.07 -5.70 0.92
CA TRP A 29 -4.52 -4.49 0.35
C TRP A 29 -3.51 -4.81 -0.73
N GLU A 30 -3.58 -4.09 -1.83
CA GLU A 30 -2.61 -4.19 -2.89
C GLU A 30 -1.99 -2.80 -3.06
N VAL A 31 -0.67 -2.71 -2.85
CA VAL A 31 0.02 -1.43 -2.94
C VAL A 31 0.90 -1.44 -4.19
N ALA A 32 0.66 -0.47 -5.07
CA ALA A 32 1.42 -0.34 -6.31
C ALA A 32 2.27 0.91 -6.27
N VAL A 33 3.44 0.85 -6.89
CA VAL A 33 4.34 1.99 -6.96
C VAL A 33 4.24 2.60 -8.35
N CYS A 34 3.96 3.88 -8.39
CA CYS A 34 3.89 4.63 -9.64
C CYS A 34 5.03 5.62 -9.69
N LEU A 35 6.00 5.37 -10.56
CA LEU A 35 7.16 6.25 -10.71
C LEU A 35 6.91 7.27 -11.80
N GLY A 36 5.77 7.91 -11.75
CA GLY A 36 5.41 8.91 -12.74
C GLY A 36 6.24 10.16 -12.59
N HIS A 37 6.46 10.82 -13.71
CA HIS A 37 7.21 12.06 -13.70
C HIS A 37 6.39 13.18 -14.28
#